data_7a85aaa765ae30f493937ce27a93ab72
#
_entry.id   7a85aaa765ae30f493937ce27a93ab72
#
_cell.length_a   1.000
_cell.length_b   1.000
_cell.length_c   1.000
_cell.angle_alpha   90.00
_cell.angle_beta   90.00
_cell.angle_gamma   90.00
#
_symmetry.space_group_name_H-M   'P 1'
#
loop_
_entity.id
_entity.type
_entity.pdbx_description
1 polymer ?
#
loop_
_entity_poly.entity_id
_entity_poly.type
_entity_poly.pdbx_seq_one_letter_code
_entity_poly.pdbx_strand_id
1 'polypeptide(L)'
;IKYGQNKQVLSIGRVQTPTLALIVNRQLEIANFEPKQYWELKTNYRDTTFSALIRKSDEEIAAEEEKNGGKKKIDNPGIDPIANREEGEALVERIKDLPFVVTSVGKKDGREFAPRLFDLTSLQVECNKKFAYSADETLKLIQSLYEKKVATYPRVDTTFLSDDIYPKCPAILKGLRDYEVLTAPLAGTTLPKSKKVFDNSKVTDHHAIIPTGVYAQNLTDMERRVYDLIARRFIAVFYPDCKICLLYTSDAA
;
A
#
# COMPACT_ATOMS: atom_id res chain seq x y z
N ILE A 1 35.42 5.93 -17.51
CA ILE A 1 36.31 6.05 -16.34
C ILE A 1 36.86 4.68 -16.04
N LYS A 2 38.17 4.50 -16.06
CA LYS A 2 38.83 3.25 -15.66
C LYS A 2 39.04 3.28 -14.16
N TYR A 3 38.47 2.29 -13.46
CA TYR A 3 38.61 2.16 -12.00
C TYR A 3 39.23 0.80 -11.66
N GLY A 4 40.21 0.78 -10.76
CA GLY A 4 40.81 -0.43 -10.20
C GLY A 4 41.80 -1.16 -11.07
N GLN A 5 42.42 -2.17 -10.47
CA GLN A 5 43.52 -2.96 -11.08
C GLN A 5 43.08 -3.79 -12.30
N ASN A 6 41.78 -4.03 -12.51
CA ASN A 6 41.25 -4.93 -13.52
C ASN A 6 40.82 -4.25 -14.84
N LYS A 7 41.17 -3.00 -15.09
CA LYS A 7 40.81 -2.28 -16.32
C LYS A 7 39.31 -2.33 -16.69
N GLN A 8 38.44 -2.58 -15.73
CA GLN A 8 37.01 -2.70 -15.95
C GLN A 8 36.42 -1.32 -16.26
N VAL A 9 35.67 -1.19 -17.34
CA VAL A 9 34.97 0.04 -17.70
C VAL A 9 33.66 0.08 -16.95
N LEU A 10 33.52 1.04 -16.06
CA LEU A 10 32.25 1.30 -15.37
C LEU A 10 31.41 2.26 -16.22
N SER A 11 30.17 1.86 -16.50
CA SER A 11 29.21 2.72 -17.17
C SER A 11 28.63 3.73 -16.18
N ILE A 12 28.48 4.98 -16.65
CA ILE A 12 27.83 6.06 -15.92
C ILE A 12 26.61 6.49 -16.73
N GLY A 13 25.44 6.51 -16.10
CA GLY A 13 24.21 6.90 -16.77
C GLY A 13 23.35 7.83 -15.91
N ARG A 14 22.56 8.68 -16.56
CA ARG A 14 21.65 9.62 -15.88
C ARG A 14 20.59 8.95 -15.02
N VAL A 15 20.28 7.69 -15.27
CA VAL A 15 19.34 6.86 -14.47
C VAL A 15 20.07 5.90 -13.54
N GLN A 16 21.08 5.18 -14.07
CA GLN A 16 21.81 4.16 -13.31
C GLN A 16 22.53 4.73 -12.09
N THR A 17 23.23 5.85 -12.24
CA THR A 17 24.01 6.45 -11.16
C THR A 17 23.14 6.95 -10.00
N PRO A 18 22.06 7.72 -10.22
CA PRO A 18 21.14 8.10 -9.13
C PRO A 18 20.46 6.89 -8.48
N THR A 19 20.05 5.89 -9.24
CA THR A 19 19.43 4.67 -8.70
C THR A 19 20.43 3.92 -7.81
N LEU A 20 21.67 3.76 -8.24
CA LEU A 20 22.71 3.16 -7.43
C LEU A 20 22.98 3.96 -6.15
N ALA A 21 23.01 5.29 -6.25
CA ALA A 21 23.20 6.16 -5.09
C ALA A 21 22.10 5.99 -4.04
N LEU A 22 20.83 5.84 -4.45
CA LEU A 22 19.72 5.54 -3.52
C LEU A 22 19.92 4.21 -2.80
N ILE A 23 20.36 3.16 -3.52
CA ILE A 23 20.62 1.84 -2.93
C ILE A 23 21.79 1.92 -1.93
N VAL A 24 22.89 2.59 -2.32
CA VAL A 24 24.06 2.75 -1.46
C VAL A 24 23.72 3.56 -0.21
N ASN A 25 23.00 4.66 -0.35
CA ASN A 25 22.58 5.46 0.79
C ASN A 25 21.71 4.65 1.75
N ARG A 26 20.76 3.87 1.22
CA ARG A 26 19.95 2.98 2.05
C ARG A 26 20.78 1.90 2.75
N GLN A 27 21.77 1.34 2.06
CA GLN A 27 22.69 0.38 2.69
C GLN A 27 23.50 1.02 3.82
N LEU A 28 23.98 2.26 3.65
CA LEU A 28 24.67 3.00 4.68
C LEU A 28 23.77 3.34 5.87
N GLU A 29 22.50 3.72 5.63
CA GLU A 29 21.50 3.91 6.69
C GLU A 29 21.30 2.63 7.50
N ILE A 30 21.19 1.48 6.82
CA ILE A 30 21.02 0.18 7.49
C ILE A 30 22.28 -0.19 8.28
N ALA A 31 23.47 0.01 7.70
CA ALA A 31 24.75 -0.30 8.37
C ALA A 31 25.01 0.58 9.59
N ASN A 32 24.56 1.83 9.55
CA ASN A 32 24.72 2.80 10.63
C ASN A 32 23.49 2.88 11.56
N PHE A 33 22.53 1.95 11.39
CA PHE A 33 21.32 1.95 12.21
C PHE A 33 21.64 1.54 13.64
N GLU A 34 21.40 2.43 14.58
CA GLU A 34 21.48 2.18 16.01
C GLU A 34 20.07 1.92 16.57
N PRO A 35 19.76 0.69 17.01
CA PRO A 35 18.46 0.39 17.60
C PRO A 35 18.30 1.13 18.91
N LYS A 36 17.18 1.82 19.09
CA LYS A 36 16.81 2.48 20.35
C LYS A 36 15.75 1.64 21.04
N GLN A 37 15.98 1.34 22.31
CA GLN A 37 14.96 0.72 23.15
C GLN A 37 13.88 1.75 23.51
N TYR A 38 12.64 1.31 23.52
CA TYR A 38 11.50 2.06 24.01
C TYR A 38 10.51 1.11 24.68
N TRP A 39 9.66 1.65 25.51
CA TRP A 39 8.64 0.88 26.24
C TRP A 39 7.26 1.40 25.86
N GLU A 40 6.30 0.49 25.81
CA GLU A 40 4.89 0.78 25.61
C GLU A 40 4.12 0.35 26.86
N LEU A 41 3.29 1.22 27.38
CA LEU A 41 2.37 0.89 28.46
C LEU A 41 1.09 0.34 27.86
N LYS A 42 0.73 -0.89 28.25
CA LYS A 42 -0.50 -1.56 27.81
C LYS A 42 -1.28 -2.10 28.98
N THR A 43 -2.59 -2.06 28.88
CA THR A 43 -3.50 -2.75 29.82
C THR A 43 -4.53 -3.58 29.06
N ASN A 44 -4.96 -4.68 29.68
CA ASN A 44 -6.00 -5.55 29.14
C ASN A 44 -7.27 -5.41 29.97
N TYR A 45 -8.37 -5.09 29.31
CA TYR A 45 -9.68 -5.05 29.94
C TYR A 45 -10.72 -5.69 29.02
N ARG A 46 -11.42 -6.73 29.49
CA ARG A 46 -12.47 -7.47 28.77
C ARG A 46 -12.06 -7.83 27.34
N ASP A 47 -11.01 -8.61 27.16
CA ASP A 47 -10.50 -9.09 25.87
C ASP A 47 -10.00 -7.99 24.89
N THR A 48 -9.87 -6.77 25.39
CA THR A 48 -9.36 -5.63 24.62
C THR A 48 -8.07 -5.12 25.23
N THR A 49 -7.04 -4.93 24.40
CA THR A 49 -5.78 -4.32 24.81
C THR A 49 -5.82 -2.84 24.51
N PHE A 50 -5.59 -2.02 25.52
CA PHE A 50 -5.44 -0.57 25.44
C PHE A 50 -3.96 -0.23 25.52
N SER A 51 -3.50 0.69 24.66
CA SER A 51 -2.14 1.21 24.69
C SER A 51 -2.16 2.67 25.10
N ALA A 52 -1.31 3.04 26.05
CA ALA A 52 -1.18 4.43 26.44
C ALA A 52 -0.42 5.22 25.36
N LEU A 53 -0.94 6.41 25.06
CA LEU A 53 -0.31 7.38 24.18
C LEU A 53 0.16 8.55 25.06
N ILE A 54 1.44 8.62 25.33
CA ILE A 54 2.02 9.75 26.07
C ILE A 54 2.14 10.92 25.09
N ARG A 55 1.35 11.96 25.31
CA ARG A 55 1.40 13.18 24.49
C ARG A 55 2.48 14.10 25.02
N LYS A 56 3.29 14.64 24.13
CA LYS A 56 4.19 15.76 24.43
C LYS A 56 3.35 17.01 24.74
N SER A 57 3.86 17.86 25.58
CA SER A 57 3.30 19.21 25.77
C SER A 57 3.46 20.03 24.49
N ASP A 58 2.59 21.03 24.32
CA ASP A 58 2.65 21.93 23.15
C ASP A 58 4.01 22.67 23.07
N GLU A 59 4.67 22.92 24.23
CA GLU A 59 5.99 23.51 24.33
C GLU A 59 7.09 22.57 23.80
N GLU A 60 7.03 21.28 24.12
CA GLU A 60 7.96 20.25 23.62
C GLU A 60 7.80 20.02 22.11
N ILE A 61 6.57 20.05 21.62
CA ILE A 61 6.26 19.96 20.19
C ILE A 61 6.85 21.16 19.44
N ALA A 62 6.67 22.36 19.96
CA ALA A 62 7.19 23.59 19.35
C ALA A 62 8.73 23.58 19.33
N ALA A 63 9.38 23.15 20.41
CA ALA A 63 10.82 23.03 20.48
C ALA A 63 11.41 21.99 19.50
N GLU A 64 10.69 20.90 19.25
CA GLU A 64 11.10 19.92 18.23
C GLU A 64 10.87 20.42 16.80
N GLU A 65 9.77 21.11 16.53
CA GLU A 65 9.51 21.73 15.23
C GLU A 65 10.61 22.76 14.88
N GLU A 66 11.05 23.54 15.85
CA GLU A 66 12.14 24.51 15.66
C GLU A 66 13.48 23.82 15.36
N LYS A 67 13.84 22.75 16.08
CA LYS A 67 15.04 21.94 15.82
C LYS A 67 15.03 21.25 14.46
N ASN A 68 13.85 20.91 13.94
CA ASN A 68 13.67 20.22 12.65
C ASN A 68 13.45 21.18 11.47
N GLY A 69 13.74 22.48 11.63
CA GLY A 69 13.60 23.49 10.57
C GLY A 69 12.15 23.71 10.14
N GLY A 70 11.19 23.62 11.06
CA GLY A 70 9.77 23.88 10.82
C GLY A 70 9.03 22.76 10.06
N LYS A 71 9.66 21.61 9.83
CA LYS A 71 8.99 20.46 9.21
C LYS A 71 8.28 19.63 10.26
N LYS A 72 6.94 19.54 10.16
CA LYS A 72 6.17 18.59 10.98
C LYS A 72 6.62 17.17 10.69
N LYS A 73 6.95 16.40 11.73
CA LYS A 73 7.09 14.94 11.60
C LYS A 73 5.73 14.38 11.15
N ILE A 74 5.71 13.71 10.00
CA ILE A 74 4.50 13.14 9.40
C ILE A 74 3.99 11.93 10.21
N ASP A 75 4.87 11.26 10.94
CA ASP A 75 4.55 10.08 11.74
C ASP A 75 4.30 10.45 13.21
N ASN A 76 3.04 10.59 13.59
CA ASN A 76 2.55 10.81 14.95
C ASN A 76 3.15 12.03 15.67
N PRO A 77 2.78 13.26 15.29
CA PRO A 77 3.24 14.44 16.00
C PRO A 77 2.70 14.42 17.45
N GLY A 78 3.60 14.44 18.41
CA GLY A 78 3.24 14.61 19.82
C GLY A 78 3.03 13.32 20.61
N ILE A 79 3.45 12.16 20.10
CA ILE A 79 3.44 10.90 20.85
C ILE A 79 4.88 10.41 20.98
N ASP A 80 5.40 10.35 22.20
CA ASP A 80 6.68 9.73 22.48
C ASP A 80 6.51 8.35 23.13
N PRO A 81 7.27 7.36 22.70
CA PRO A 81 7.42 6.14 23.46
C PRO A 81 8.21 6.44 24.76
N ILE A 82 7.93 5.70 25.82
CA ILE A 82 8.68 5.80 27.06
C ILE A 82 10.13 5.40 26.77
N ALA A 83 11.06 6.34 26.89
CA ALA A 83 12.45 6.14 26.51
C ALA A 83 13.27 5.48 27.64
N ASN A 84 12.80 5.53 28.88
CA ASN A 84 13.48 5.04 30.06
C ASN A 84 12.61 4.03 30.81
N ARG A 85 13.20 2.87 31.14
CA ARG A 85 12.51 1.81 31.87
C ARG A 85 12.05 2.25 33.27
N GLU A 86 12.89 3.01 33.98
CA GLU A 86 12.59 3.50 35.31
C GLU A 86 11.37 4.44 35.30
N GLU A 87 11.27 5.28 34.30
CA GLU A 87 10.12 6.16 34.08
C GLU A 87 8.84 5.36 33.83
N GLY A 88 8.94 4.31 32.99
CA GLY A 88 7.83 3.40 32.71
C GLY A 88 7.37 2.66 33.97
N GLU A 89 8.30 2.13 34.77
CA GLU A 89 8.01 1.44 36.03
C GLU A 89 7.39 2.40 37.06
N ALA A 90 7.90 3.63 37.17
CA ALA A 90 7.32 4.66 38.04
C ALA A 90 5.90 5.04 37.63
N LEU A 91 5.62 5.09 36.32
CA LEU A 91 4.27 5.33 35.81
C LEU A 91 3.34 4.16 36.16
N VAL A 92 3.76 2.92 36.00
CA VAL A 92 2.98 1.73 36.38
C VAL A 92 2.66 1.76 37.87
N GLU A 93 3.63 2.05 38.73
CA GLU A 93 3.42 2.15 40.18
C GLU A 93 2.38 3.21 40.56
N ARG A 94 2.36 4.35 39.87
CA ARG A 94 1.37 5.41 40.09
C ARG A 94 -0.04 5.02 39.73
N ILE A 95 -0.22 4.16 38.70
CA ILE A 95 -1.56 3.88 38.15
C ILE A 95 -2.11 2.51 38.50
N LYS A 96 -1.28 1.57 39.03
CA LYS A 96 -1.68 0.15 39.27
C LYS A 96 -2.92 -0.01 40.16
N ASP A 97 -3.10 0.89 41.12
CA ASP A 97 -4.21 0.85 42.07
C ASP A 97 -5.38 1.79 41.68
N LEU A 98 -5.26 2.50 40.55
CA LEU A 98 -6.30 3.36 40.05
C LEU A 98 -7.33 2.56 39.23
N PRO A 99 -8.63 2.89 39.31
CA PRO A 99 -9.62 2.24 38.48
C PRO A 99 -9.42 2.64 37.01
N PHE A 100 -9.46 1.65 36.11
CA PHE A 100 -9.49 1.90 34.68
C PHE A 100 -10.89 2.42 34.28
N VAL A 101 -11.00 3.68 33.90
CA VAL A 101 -12.27 4.34 33.56
C VAL A 101 -12.22 4.85 32.13
N VAL A 102 -13.13 4.35 31.28
CA VAL A 102 -13.31 4.90 29.93
C VAL A 102 -14.08 6.22 30.03
N THR A 103 -13.41 7.34 29.78
CA THR A 103 -13.99 8.68 29.92
C THR A 103 -14.68 9.16 28.65
N SER A 104 -14.25 8.69 27.50
CA SER A 104 -14.92 8.97 26.23
C SER A 104 -14.79 7.82 25.24
N VAL A 105 -15.81 7.69 24.41
CA VAL A 105 -15.82 6.78 23.26
C VAL A 105 -16.14 7.59 22.02
N GLY A 106 -15.16 7.70 21.13
CA GLY A 106 -15.33 8.35 19.84
C GLY A 106 -15.57 7.31 18.74
N LYS A 107 -16.58 7.54 17.91
CA LYS A 107 -16.85 6.73 16.72
C LYS A 107 -16.61 7.56 15.48
N LYS A 108 -15.74 7.08 14.59
CA LYS A 108 -15.49 7.71 13.29
C LYS A 108 -15.78 6.73 12.18
N ASP A 109 -16.82 7.02 11.41
CA ASP A 109 -17.12 6.25 10.21
C ASP A 109 -16.19 6.70 9.08
N GLY A 110 -15.59 5.72 8.44
CA GLY A 110 -14.70 5.90 7.29
C GLY A 110 -15.10 5.01 6.14
N ARG A 111 -14.40 5.18 5.02
CA ARG A 111 -14.55 4.33 3.84
C ARG A 111 -13.18 3.92 3.35
N GLU A 112 -13.02 2.65 3.07
CA GLU A 112 -11.85 2.11 2.38
C GLU A 112 -12.22 1.83 0.93
N PHE A 113 -11.50 2.48 0.03
CA PHE A 113 -11.71 2.35 -1.41
C PHE A 113 -11.00 1.13 -1.96
N ALA A 114 -11.53 0.58 -3.06
CA ALA A 114 -10.79 -0.41 -3.81
C ALA A 114 -9.42 0.16 -4.26
N PRO A 115 -8.35 -0.62 -4.20
CA PRO A 115 -7.05 -0.19 -4.70
C PRO A 115 -7.13 0.15 -6.18
N ARG A 116 -6.27 1.07 -6.65
CA ARG A 116 -6.18 1.44 -8.07
C ARG A 116 -5.84 0.24 -8.94
N LEU A 117 -6.22 0.29 -10.21
CA LEU A 117 -5.79 -0.68 -11.20
C LEU A 117 -4.26 -0.72 -11.33
N PHE A 118 -3.74 -1.72 -11.99
CA PHE A 118 -2.30 -1.88 -12.13
C PHE A 118 -1.74 -1.12 -13.33
N ASP A 119 -0.64 -0.42 -13.11
CA ASP A 119 0.41 -0.20 -14.08
C ASP A 119 1.47 -1.30 -13.97
N LEU A 120 2.50 -1.28 -14.82
CA LEU A 120 3.55 -2.30 -14.78
C LEU A 120 4.28 -2.31 -13.44
N THR A 121 4.64 -1.16 -12.92
CA THR A 121 5.43 -1.03 -11.69
C THR A 121 4.67 -1.55 -10.47
N SER A 122 3.43 -1.13 -10.30
CA SER A 122 2.60 -1.59 -9.18
C SER A 122 2.28 -3.09 -9.24
N LEU A 123 2.11 -3.64 -10.46
CA LEU A 123 1.97 -5.08 -10.65
C LEU A 123 3.24 -5.84 -10.24
N GLN A 124 4.42 -5.36 -10.64
CA GLN A 124 5.71 -5.94 -10.25
C GLN A 124 5.91 -5.92 -8.73
N VAL A 125 5.56 -4.80 -8.08
CA VAL A 125 5.63 -4.68 -6.62
C VAL A 125 4.71 -5.67 -5.92
N GLU A 126 3.47 -5.81 -6.40
CA GLU A 126 2.50 -6.74 -5.81
C GLU A 126 2.89 -8.20 -6.02
N CYS A 127 3.37 -8.56 -7.21
CA CYS A 127 3.88 -9.90 -7.50
C CYS A 127 5.11 -10.25 -6.64
N ASN A 128 6.00 -9.29 -6.44
CA ASN A 128 7.16 -9.49 -5.57
C ASN A 128 6.74 -9.72 -4.12
N LYS A 129 5.83 -8.90 -3.58
CA LYS A 129 5.32 -9.04 -2.22
C LYS A 129 4.64 -10.37 -1.96
N LYS A 130 3.82 -10.85 -2.90
CA LYS A 130 3.01 -12.06 -2.70
C LYS A 130 3.69 -13.35 -3.11
N PHE A 131 4.54 -13.30 -4.14
CA PHE A 131 5.08 -14.49 -4.78
C PHE A 131 6.60 -14.49 -4.88
N ALA A 132 7.26 -13.43 -4.41
CA ALA A 132 8.70 -13.22 -4.54
C ALA A 132 9.21 -13.19 -6.00
N TYR A 133 8.33 -12.86 -6.96
CA TYR A 133 8.74 -12.74 -8.36
C TYR A 133 9.57 -11.47 -8.55
N SER A 134 10.62 -11.57 -9.37
CA SER A 134 11.40 -10.42 -9.80
C SER A 134 10.60 -9.54 -10.77
N ALA A 135 11.04 -8.30 -10.98
CA ALA A 135 10.44 -7.40 -11.94
C ALA A 135 10.49 -7.95 -13.37
N ASP A 136 11.61 -8.61 -13.75
CA ASP A 136 11.77 -9.23 -15.07
C ASP A 136 10.88 -10.45 -15.27
N GLU A 137 10.76 -11.33 -14.26
CA GLU A 137 9.82 -12.45 -14.30
C GLU A 137 8.38 -11.99 -14.44
N THR A 138 7.97 -10.99 -13.65
CA THR A 138 6.63 -10.42 -13.74
C THR A 138 6.36 -9.84 -15.13
N LEU A 139 7.34 -9.11 -15.70
CA LEU A 139 7.20 -8.56 -17.05
C LEU A 139 7.04 -9.67 -18.10
N LYS A 140 7.80 -10.76 -18.03
CA LYS A 140 7.67 -11.91 -18.93
C LYS A 140 6.30 -12.57 -18.82
N LEU A 141 5.81 -12.75 -17.58
CA LEU A 141 4.50 -13.35 -17.33
C LEU A 141 3.35 -12.50 -17.87
N ILE A 142 3.35 -11.19 -17.61
CA ILE A 142 2.29 -10.31 -18.12
C ILE A 142 2.39 -10.13 -19.64
N GLN A 143 3.59 -10.16 -20.23
CA GLN A 143 3.79 -10.14 -21.66
C GLN A 143 3.17 -11.41 -22.30
N SER A 144 3.38 -12.58 -21.70
CA SER A 144 2.74 -13.82 -22.15
C SER A 144 1.20 -13.77 -22.05
N LEU A 145 0.65 -13.22 -20.97
CA LEU A 145 -0.81 -13.00 -20.82
C LEU A 145 -1.37 -12.07 -21.89
N TYR A 146 -0.62 -11.02 -22.25
CA TYR A 146 -0.97 -10.13 -23.36
C TYR A 146 -0.95 -10.85 -24.73
N GLU A 147 0.09 -11.63 -25.01
CA GLU A 147 0.20 -12.43 -26.25
C GLU A 147 -0.91 -13.48 -26.37
N LYS A 148 -1.33 -14.05 -25.23
CA LYS A 148 -2.52 -14.92 -25.13
C LYS A 148 -3.83 -14.15 -25.23
N LYS A 149 -3.78 -12.82 -25.35
CA LYS A 149 -4.95 -11.93 -25.48
C LYS A 149 -5.90 -11.95 -24.26
N VAL A 150 -5.44 -12.37 -23.09
CA VAL A 150 -6.25 -12.42 -21.87
C VAL A 150 -6.06 -11.19 -20.98
N ALA A 151 -4.97 -10.44 -21.16
CA ALA A 151 -4.71 -9.16 -20.51
C ALA A 151 -4.37 -8.07 -21.53
N THR A 152 -4.53 -6.80 -21.17
CA THR A 152 -4.15 -5.65 -22.00
C THR A 152 -2.66 -5.41 -22.01
N TYR A 153 -2.19 -4.44 -22.81
CA TYR A 153 -0.78 -4.13 -23.00
C TYR A 153 -0.06 -3.86 -21.66
N PRO A 154 1.08 -4.52 -21.40
CA PRO A 154 1.68 -4.51 -20.07
C PRO A 154 2.57 -3.31 -19.75
N ARG A 155 3.17 -2.66 -20.76
CA ARG A 155 4.13 -1.57 -20.54
C ARG A 155 3.42 -0.23 -20.46
N VAL A 156 2.67 -0.04 -19.38
CA VAL A 156 1.88 1.15 -19.12
C VAL A 156 2.31 1.79 -17.80
N ASP A 157 2.17 3.10 -17.73
CA ASP A 157 2.54 3.96 -16.60
C ASP A 157 1.34 4.58 -15.89
N THR A 158 0.13 4.20 -16.31
CA THR A 158 -1.13 4.70 -15.73
C THR A 158 -1.92 3.61 -15.06
N THR A 159 -2.63 3.99 -14.00
CA THR A 159 -3.57 3.15 -13.25
C THR A 159 -5.03 3.47 -13.58
N PHE A 160 -5.27 4.28 -14.62
CA PHE A 160 -6.58 4.76 -15.01
C PHE A 160 -7.05 4.11 -16.32
N LEU A 161 -8.37 4.11 -16.50
CA LEU A 161 -9.04 3.73 -17.75
C LEU A 161 -9.55 4.98 -18.46
N SER A 162 -9.56 4.93 -19.78
CA SER A 162 -10.25 5.92 -20.60
C SER A 162 -11.77 5.65 -20.63
N ASP A 163 -12.54 6.69 -20.91
CA ASP A 163 -14.00 6.63 -20.91
C ASP A 163 -14.59 5.65 -21.95
N ASP A 164 -13.87 5.38 -23.03
CA ASP A 164 -14.27 4.44 -24.09
C ASP A 164 -14.20 2.96 -23.64
N ILE A 165 -13.48 2.68 -22.54
CA ILE A 165 -13.42 1.34 -21.94
C ILE A 165 -14.65 1.06 -21.07
N TYR A 166 -15.28 2.10 -20.49
CA TYR A 166 -16.43 1.92 -19.61
C TYR A 166 -17.56 1.08 -20.21
N PRO A 167 -18.05 1.32 -21.45
CA PRO A 167 -19.11 0.51 -22.05
C PRO A 167 -18.69 -0.95 -22.31
N LYS A 168 -17.39 -1.26 -22.34
CA LYS A 168 -16.86 -2.62 -22.54
C LYS A 168 -16.78 -3.41 -21.23
N CYS A 169 -16.77 -2.73 -20.08
CA CYS A 169 -16.59 -3.37 -18.76
C CYS A 169 -17.60 -4.48 -18.46
N PRO A 170 -18.91 -4.35 -18.74
CA PRO A 170 -19.86 -5.44 -18.50
C PRO A 170 -19.53 -6.71 -19.30
N ALA A 171 -19.09 -6.57 -20.56
CA ALA A 171 -18.68 -7.70 -21.38
C ALA A 171 -17.39 -8.35 -20.86
N ILE A 172 -16.43 -7.54 -20.42
CA ILE A 172 -15.19 -8.02 -19.80
C ILE A 172 -15.51 -8.84 -18.54
N LEU A 173 -16.33 -8.29 -17.63
CA LEU A 173 -16.73 -8.98 -16.40
C LEU A 173 -17.43 -10.32 -16.70
N LYS A 174 -18.34 -10.36 -17.69
CA LYS A 174 -19.00 -11.59 -18.13
C LYS A 174 -18.02 -12.64 -18.66
N GLY A 175 -16.91 -12.22 -19.26
CA GLY A 175 -15.88 -13.11 -19.79
C GLY A 175 -15.01 -13.76 -18.69
N LEU A 176 -15.02 -13.24 -17.46
CA LEU A 176 -14.25 -13.75 -16.33
C LEU A 176 -14.94 -14.96 -15.67
N ARG A 177 -15.06 -16.07 -16.38
CA ARG A 177 -15.84 -17.25 -15.96
C ARG A 177 -15.39 -17.84 -14.64
N ASP A 178 -14.08 -17.93 -14.41
CA ASP A 178 -13.51 -18.48 -13.17
C ASP A 178 -13.78 -17.58 -11.94
N TYR A 179 -14.28 -16.37 -12.16
CA TYR A 179 -14.62 -15.38 -11.13
C TYR A 179 -16.14 -15.12 -11.03
N GLU A 180 -16.97 -16.04 -11.52
CA GLU A 180 -18.43 -15.87 -11.57
C GLU A 180 -19.01 -15.50 -10.20
N VAL A 181 -18.55 -16.12 -9.11
CA VAL A 181 -18.97 -15.79 -7.74
C VAL A 181 -18.74 -14.32 -7.42
N LEU A 182 -17.67 -13.71 -7.95
CA LEU A 182 -17.33 -12.31 -7.73
C LEU A 182 -18.01 -11.38 -8.73
N THR A 183 -18.35 -11.84 -9.92
CA THR A 183 -18.98 -11.01 -10.96
C THR A 183 -20.49 -11.07 -10.96
N ALA A 184 -21.10 -12.15 -10.44
CA ALA A 184 -22.54 -12.32 -10.37
C ALA A 184 -23.28 -11.15 -9.67
N PRO A 185 -22.81 -10.60 -8.54
CA PRO A 185 -23.46 -9.45 -7.90
C PRO A 185 -23.45 -8.17 -8.75
N LEU A 186 -22.55 -8.08 -9.72
CA LEU A 186 -22.40 -6.93 -10.62
C LEU A 186 -23.21 -7.11 -11.91
N ALA A 187 -23.65 -8.34 -12.20
CA ALA A 187 -24.37 -8.67 -13.42
C ALA A 187 -25.74 -7.98 -13.45
N GLY A 188 -26.07 -7.32 -14.57
CA GLY A 188 -27.35 -6.62 -14.74
C GLY A 188 -27.48 -5.31 -13.96
N THR A 189 -26.44 -4.90 -13.22
CA THR A 189 -26.41 -3.62 -12.53
C THR A 189 -25.71 -2.53 -13.36
N THR A 190 -26.05 -1.26 -13.11
CA THR A 190 -25.26 -0.14 -13.64
C THR A 190 -23.95 -0.06 -12.88
N LEU A 191 -22.84 -0.33 -13.56
CA LEU A 191 -21.51 -0.26 -12.94
C LEU A 191 -21.17 1.19 -12.51
N PRO A 192 -20.52 1.40 -11.35
CA PRO A 192 -20.11 2.73 -10.97
C PRO A 192 -19.01 3.27 -11.90
N LYS A 193 -19.19 4.51 -12.40
CA LYS A 193 -18.19 5.23 -13.18
C LYS A 193 -17.49 6.26 -12.29
N SER A 194 -16.48 5.84 -11.57
CA SER A 194 -15.74 6.71 -10.67
C SER A 194 -14.59 7.42 -11.40
N LYS A 195 -14.40 8.72 -11.15
CA LYS A 195 -13.21 9.46 -11.60
C LYS A 195 -11.89 8.95 -11.02
N LYS A 196 -11.93 8.10 -9.99
CA LYS A 196 -10.75 7.41 -9.45
C LYS A 196 -10.28 6.26 -10.35
N VAL A 197 -11.13 5.81 -11.26
CA VAL A 197 -10.88 4.71 -12.20
C VAL A 197 -10.86 5.21 -13.63
N PHE A 198 -11.83 6.05 -14.02
CA PHE A 198 -12.00 6.57 -15.38
C PHE A 198 -11.64 8.05 -15.44
N ASP A 199 -10.49 8.36 -16.04
CA ASP A 199 -9.99 9.72 -16.19
C ASP A 199 -9.12 9.83 -17.44
N ASN A 200 -9.69 10.37 -18.50
CA ASN A 200 -9.01 10.54 -19.79
C ASN A 200 -7.74 11.41 -19.69
N SER A 201 -7.71 12.37 -18.76
CA SER A 201 -6.55 13.25 -18.60
C SER A 201 -5.30 12.54 -18.05
N LYS A 202 -5.48 11.33 -17.52
CA LYS A 202 -4.42 10.49 -16.94
C LYS A 202 -4.10 9.25 -17.77
N VAL A 203 -4.70 9.15 -18.95
CA VAL A 203 -4.42 8.10 -19.92
C VAL A 203 -3.76 8.75 -21.12
N THR A 204 -2.57 8.30 -21.47
CA THR A 204 -1.83 8.74 -22.66
C THR A 204 -2.10 7.78 -23.83
N ASP A 205 -1.14 6.93 -24.16
CA ASP A 205 -1.23 5.98 -25.27
C ASP A 205 -1.97 4.70 -24.89
N HIS A 206 -1.85 4.27 -23.64
CA HIS A 206 -2.43 3.04 -23.11
C HIS A 206 -3.08 3.27 -21.76
N HIS A 207 -4.15 2.55 -21.48
CA HIS A 207 -4.81 2.52 -20.17
C HIS A 207 -4.19 1.45 -19.24
N ALA A 208 -4.62 1.43 -17.98
CA ALA A 208 -4.18 0.45 -16.97
C ALA A 208 -4.31 -1.01 -17.46
N ILE A 209 -3.54 -1.89 -16.83
CA ILE A 209 -3.57 -3.33 -17.11
C ILE A 209 -4.87 -3.92 -16.57
N ILE A 210 -5.69 -4.47 -17.46
CA ILE A 210 -6.97 -5.10 -17.14
C ILE A 210 -7.15 -6.41 -17.92
N PRO A 211 -8.06 -7.32 -17.50
CA PRO A 211 -8.47 -8.44 -18.33
C PRO A 211 -9.16 -7.97 -19.61
N THR A 212 -9.10 -8.77 -20.66
CA THR A 212 -9.79 -8.47 -21.93
C THR A 212 -11.21 -9.04 -21.99
N GLY A 213 -11.56 -9.94 -21.07
CA GLY A 213 -12.80 -10.73 -21.14
C GLY A 213 -12.70 -12.01 -21.97
N VAL A 214 -11.55 -12.27 -22.59
CA VAL A 214 -11.25 -13.57 -23.20
C VAL A 214 -11.02 -14.58 -22.08
N TYR A 215 -11.63 -15.76 -22.19
CA TYR A 215 -11.48 -16.81 -21.19
C TYR A 215 -10.02 -17.28 -21.11
N ALA A 216 -9.45 -17.19 -19.93
CA ALA A 216 -8.03 -17.47 -19.67
C ALA A 216 -7.77 -18.98 -19.56
N GLN A 217 -7.62 -19.64 -20.70
CA GLN A 217 -7.26 -21.07 -20.79
C GLN A 217 -5.75 -21.25 -20.90
N ASN A 218 -5.27 -22.46 -20.53
CA ASN A 218 -3.89 -22.88 -20.72
C ASN A 218 -2.84 -21.93 -20.11
N LEU A 219 -3.14 -21.40 -18.94
CA LEU A 219 -2.20 -20.62 -18.14
C LEU A 219 -1.34 -21.56 -17.29
N THR A 220 -0.05 -21.28 -17.22
CA THR A 220 0.84 -21.86 -16.21
C THR A 220 0.42 -21.36 -14.82
N ASP A 221 0.85 -22.05 -13.77
CA ASP A 221 0.53 -21.63 -12.40
C ASP A 221 1.03 -20.21 -12.07
N MET A 222 2.20 -19.85 -12.59
CA MET A 222 2.74 -18.49 -12.41
C MET A 222 1.91 -17.45 -13.15
N GLU A 223 1.53 -17.70 -14.39
CA GLU A 223 0.65 -16.83 -15.17
C GLU A 223 -0.73 -16.70 -14.50
N ARG A 224 -1.28 -17.80 -13.99
CA ARG A 224 -2.57 -17.81 -13.29
C ARG A 224 -2.54 -16.92 -12.05
N ARG A 225 -1.46 -16.95 -11.28
CA ARG A 225 -1.29 -16.07 -10.11
C ARG A 225 -1.26 -14.58 -10.48
N VAL A 226 -0.54 -14.24 -11.55
CA VAL A 226 -0.49 -12.84 -12.04
C VAL A 226 -1.84 -12.42 -12.59
N TYR A 227 -2.49 -13.28 -13.37
CA TYR A 227 -3.84 -13.03 -13.91
C TYR A 227 -4.88 -12.85 -12.81
N ASP A 228 -4.83 -13.66 -11.75
CA ASP A 228 -5.73 -13.54 -10.59
C ASP A 228 -5.62 -12.17 -9.92
N LEU A 229 -4.42 -11.64 -9.75
CA LEU A 229 -4.24 -10.28 -9.23
C LEU A 229 -4.92 -9.23 -10.11
N ILE A 230 -4.75 -9.32 -11.42
CA ILE A 230 -5.30 -8.37 -12.39
C ILE A 230 -6.84 -8.47 -12.41
N ALA A 231 -7.37 -9.69 -12.50
CA ALA A 231 -8.80 -9.93 -12.55
C ALA A 231 -9.52 -9.45 -11.28
N ARG A 232 -9.03 -9.83 -10.10
CA ARG A 232 -9.60 -9.39 -8.82
C ARG A 232 -9.52 -7.87 -8.64
N ARG A 233 -8.42 -7.25 -9.03
CA ARG A 233 -8.26 -5.80 -8.97
C ARG A 233 -9.25 -5.08 -9.86
N PHE A 234 -9.48 -5.60 -11.08
CA PHE A 234 -10.47 -5.07 -12.01
C PHE A 234 -11.91 -5.25 -11.51
N ILE A 235 -12.24 -6.39 -10.93
CA ILE A 235 -13.57 -6.62 -10.35
C ILE A 235 -13.82 -5.69 -9.17
N ALA A 236 -12.82 -5.53 -8.30
CA ALA A 236 -12.94 -4.77 -7.05
C ALA A 236 -13.33 -3.30 -7.26
N VAL A 237 -12.90 -2.66 -8.36
CA VAL A 237 -13.21 -1.24 -8.62
C VAL A 237 -14.68 -0.96 -8.92
N PHE A 238 -15.49 -1.99 -9.16
CA PHE A 238 -16.93 -1.90 -9.38
C PHE A 238 -17.76 -2.23 -8.13
N TYR A 239 -17.11 -2.66 -7.05
CA TYR A 239 -17.77 -2.87 -5.77
C TYR A 239 -17.93 -1.55 -4.99
N PRO A 240 -18.91 -1.44 -4.09
CA PRO A 240 -19.01 -0.31 -3.20
C PRO A 240 -17.82 -0.26 -2.24
N ASP A 241 -17.49 0.96 -1.81
CA ASP A 241 -16.45 1.15 -0.80
C ASP A 241 -16.76 0.38 0.47
N CYS A 242 -15.73 -0.22 1.09
CA CYS A 242 -15.85 -0.85 2.38
C CYS A 242 -16.13 0.21 3.45
N LYS A 243 -17.22 0.05 4.19
CA LYS A 243 -17.50 0.90 5.34
C LYS A 243 -16.68 0.41 6.52
N ILE A 244 -15.86 1.29 7.06
CA ILE A 244 -15.07 1.05 8.26
C ILE A 244 -15.56 1.94 9.39
N CYS A 245 -15.52 1.43 10.61
CA CYS A 245 -15.78 2.20 11.79
C CYS A 245 -14.56 2.11 12.70
N LEU A 246 -13.97 3.25 12.99
CA LEU A 246 -12.90 3.35 13.97
C LEU A 246 -13.51 3.77 15.30
N LEU A 247 -13.25 2.97 16.33
CA LEU A 247 -13.62 3.29 17.70
C LEU A 247 -12.37 3.83 18.40
N TYR A 248 -12.51 4.99 18.99
CA TYR A 248 -11.48 5.62 19.81
C TYR A 248 -11.98 5.67 21.24
N THR A 249 -11.15 5.26 22.18
CA THR A 249 -11.38 5.47 23.60
C THR A 249 -10.27 6.37 24.10
N SER A 250 -10.61 7.34 24.95
CA SER A 250 -9.62 8.11 25.68
C SER A 250 -9.82 7.85 27.16
N ASP A 251 -8.72 7.58 27.84
CA ASP A 251 -8.68 7.49 29.28
C ASP A 251 -8.21 8.83 29.82
N ALA A 252 -8.88 9.33 30.85
CA ALA A 252 -8.32 10.37 31.67
C ALA A 252 -7.57 9.69 32.81
N ALA A 253 -6.27 9.79 32.79
CA ALA A 253 -5.45 9.52 33.98
C ALA A 253 -5.17 10.85 34.69
#